data_66b9df6ad7f4abf18e5c70d4e52088df
#
_entry.id   66b9df6ad7f4abf18e5c70d4e52088df
#
_cell.length_a   1.000
_cell.length_b   1.000
_cell.length_c   1.000
_cell.angle_alpha   90.00
_cell.angle_beta   90.00
_cell.angle_gamma   90.00
#
_symmetry.space_group_name_H-M   'P 1'
#
loop_
_entity.id
_entity.type
_entity.pdbx_description
1 polymer ?
#
loop_
_entity_poly.entity_id
_entity_poly.type
_entity_poly.pdbx_seq_one_letter_code
_entity_poly.pdbx_strand_id
1 'polypeptide(L)' 'SLDNVENLIIPEDLEIAFEQNHLAFINYKKFSPSYRKSYLYWLNQAKREETRNKRILEIIALCEQNKKSR' A
#
# COMPACT_ATOMS: atom_id res chain seq x y z
N SER A 1 9.32 -3.54 -8.90
CA SER A 1 10.56 -2.86 -9.27
C SER A 1 10.52 -1.40 -8.83
N LEU A 2 11.69 -0.75 -8.84
CA LEU A 2 11.76 0.67 -8.48
C LEU A 2 10.95 1.53 -9.44
N ASP A 3 10.92 1.18 -10.72
CA ASP A 3 10.15 1.95 -11.69
C ASP A 3 8.66 1.91 -11.36
N ASN A 4 8.16 0.76 -10.93
CA ASN A 4 6.75 0.65 -10.56
C ASN A 4 6.43 1.53 -9.35
N VAL A 5 7.31 1.56 -8.34
CA VAL A 5 7.11 2.41 -7.18
C VAL A 5 7.16 3.88 -7.57
N GLU A 6 8.15 4.27 -8.39
CA GLU A 6 8.28 5.67 -8.81
C GLU A 6 7.07 6.13 -9.62
N ASN A 7 6.42 5.22 -10.33
CA ASN A 7 5.21 5.52 -11.10
C ASN A 7 3.93 5.28 -10.30
N LEU A 8 4.06 4.96 -9.01
CA LEU A 8 2.92 4.74 -8.11
C LEU A 8 2.01 3.60 -8.59
N ILE A 9 2.58 2.59 -9.22
CA ILE A 9 1.82 1.43 -9.66
C ILE A 9 1.60 0.51 -8.47
N ILE A 10 0.34 0.23 -8.18
CA ILE A 10 -0.06 -0.60 -7.05
C ILE A 10 0.07 -2.06 -7.45
N PRO A 11 0.83 -2.89 -6.69
CA PRO A 11 0.89 -4.32 -6.98
C PRO A 11 -0.49 -4.96 -6.92
N GLU A 12 -0.68 -6.03 -7.69
CA GLU A 12 -1.98 -6.67 -7.81
C GLU A 12 -2.55 -7.13 -6.45
N ASP A 13 -1.71 -7.70 -5.60
CA ASP A 13 -2.18 -8.18 -4.29
C ASP A 13 -2.67 -7.04 -3.40
N LEU A 14 -1.99 -5.88 -3.44
CA LEU A 14 -2.45 -4.71 -2.70
C LEU A 14 -3.71 -4.12 -3.35
N GLU A 15 -3.77 -4.13 -4.66
CA GLU A 15 -4.95 -3.63 -5.36
C GLU A 15 -6.20 -4.43 -4.98
N ILE A 16 -6.09 -5.76 -4.94
CA ILE A 16 -7.19 -6.62 -4.53
C ILE A 16 -7.63 -6.29 -3.10
N ALA A 17 -6.65 -6.06 -2.20
CA ALA A 17 -6.98 -5.70 -0.82
C ALA A 17 -7.70 -4.37 -0.74
N PHE A 18 -7.30 -3.37 -1.54
CA PHE A 18 -8.00 -2.09 -1.59
C PHE A 18 -9.42 -2.24 -2.14
N GLU A 19 -9.64 -3.17 -3.05
CA GLU A 19 -10.99 -3.43 -3.56
C GLU A 19 -11.93 -3.94 -2.46
N GLN A 20 -11.37 -4.58 -1.45
CA GLN A 20 -12.15 -5.08 -0.32
C GLN A 20 -12.32 -4.02 0.78
N ASN A 21 -11.67 -2.87 0.65
CA ASN A 21 -11.78 -1.81 1.65
C ASN A 21 -11.73 -0.45 0.96
N HIS A 22 -12.88 -0.02 0.50
CA HIS A 22 -13.00 1.18 -0.32
C HIS A 22 -12.52 2.44 0.41
N LEU A 23 -12.81 2.55 1.70
CA LEU A 23 -12.38 3.71 2.49
C LEU A 23 -10.86 3.80 2.54
N ALA A 24 -10.19 2.67 2.76
CA ALA A 24 -8.73 2.66 2.77
C ALA A 24 -8.16 3.14 1.44
N PHE A 25 -8.76 2.72 0.34
CA PHE A 25 -8.30 3.12 -0.99
C PHE A 25 -8.50 4.62 -1.24
N ILE A 26 -9.67 5.14 -0.88
CA ILE A 26 -9.95 6.57 -1.02
C ILE A 26 -8.92 7.39 -0.24
N ASN A 27 -8.65 7.01 0.99
CA ASN A 27 -7.68 7.71 1.82
C ASN A 27 -6.27 7.59 1.23
N TYR A 28 -5.88 6.41 0.78
CA TYR A 28 -4.56 6.21 0.18
C TYR A 28 -4.35 7.14 -1.01
N LYS A 29 -5.34 7.26 -1.88
CA LYS A 29 -5.22 8.09 -3.08
C LYS A 29 -5.05 9.57 -2.75
N LYS A 30 -5.49 9.99 -1.58
CA LYS A 30 -5.36 11.40 -1.15
C LYS A 30 -3.99 11.73 -0.60
N PHE A 31 -3.21 10.72 -0.23
CA PHE A 31 -1.88 10.96 0.33
C PHE A 31 -0.96 11.51 -0.76
N SER A 32 0.02 12.31 -0.36
CA SER A 32 1.00 12.82 -1.32
C SER A 32 1.78 11.65 -1.93
N PRO A 33 2.38 11.85 -3.12
CA PRO A 33 3.17 10.78 -3.75
C PRO A 33 4.25 10.22 -2.83
N SER A 34 4.89 11.06 -2.03
CA SER A 34 5.94 10.64 -1.12
C SER A 34 5.43 9.59 -0.12
N TYR A 35 4.26 9.83 0.47
CA TYR A 35 3.69 8.87 1.42
C TYR A 35 3.23 7.58 0.73
N ARG A 36 2.64 7.71 -0.45
CA ARG A 36 2.22 6.53 -1.21
C ARG A 36 3.41 5.66 -1.59
N LYS A 37 4.49 6.29 -2.04
CA LYS A 37 5.72 5.57 -2.38
C LYS A 37 6.30 4.86 -1.17
N SER A 38 6.26 5.49 0.00
CA SER A 38 6.78 4.90 1.22
C SER A 38 6.11 3.55 1.52
N TYR A 39 4.78 3.49 1.40
CA TYR A 39 4.07 2.23 1.59
C TYR A 39 4.48 1.18 0.54
N LEU A 40 4.60 1.60 -0.72
CA LEU A 40 4.96 0.68 -1.80
C LEU A 40 6.38 0.15 -1.66
N TYR A 41 7.33 1.00 -1.27
CA TYR A 41 8.70 0.54 -1.01
C TYR A 41 8.72 -0.49 0.09
N TRP A 42 8.03 -0.20 1.18
CA TRP A 42 8.00 -1.11 2.32
C TRP A 42 7.38 -2.46 1.94
N LEU A 43 6.29 -2.44 1.18
CA LEU A 43 5.67 -3.67 0.72
C LEU A 43 6.61 -4.46 -0.19
N ASN A 44 7.30 -3.77 -1.10
CA ASN A 44 8.19 -4.45 -2.05
C ASN A 44 9.41 -5.06 -1.38
N GLN A 45 9.76 -4.65 -0.18
CA GLN A 45 10.84 -5.30 0.57
C GLN A 45 10.44 -6.70 1.04
N ALA A 46 9.16 -6.98 1.12
CA ALA A 46 8.68 -8.29 1.54
C ALA A 46 8.71 -9.25 0.34
N LYS A 47 9.50 -10.32 0.45
CA LYS A 47 9.64 -11.30 -0.62
C LYS A 47 8.77 -12.53 -0.39
N ARG A 48 8.55 -12.89 0.87
CA ARG A 48 7.72 -14.06 1.19
C ARG A 48 6.26 -13.66 1.20
N GLU A 49 5.42 -14.56 0.71
CA GLU A 49 3.99 -14.30 0.62
C GLU A 49 3.38 -13.97 1.97
N GLU A 50 3.74 -14.69 3.04
CA GLU A 50 3.15 -14.40 4.34
C GLU A 50 3.56 -13.03 4.88
N THR A 51 4.80 -12.60 4.61
CA THR A 51 5.24 -11.26 5.01
C THR A 51 4.51 -10.20 4.21
N ARG A 52 4.36 -10.43 2.90
CA ARG A 52 3.60 -9.50 2.07
C ARG A 52 2.17 -9.38 2.56
N ASN A 53 1.53 -10.50 2.88
CA ASN A 53 0.15 -10.49 3.35
C ASN A 53 0.01 -9.69 4.64
N LYS A 54 0.94 -9.85 5.59
CA LYS A 54 0.92 -9.08 6.82
C LYS A 54 1.08 -7.59 6.56
N ARG A 55 1.98 -7.23 5.66
CA ARG A 55 2.22 -5.82 5.34
C ARG A 55 1.05 -5.20 4.61
N ILE A 56 0.40 -5.97 3.72
CA ILE A 56 -0.81 -5.50 3.05
C ILE A 56 -1.90 -5.20 4.07
N LEU A 57 -2.13 -6.11 5.01
CA LEU A 57 -3.13 -5.90 6.05
C LEU A 57 -2.82 -4.65 6.88
N GLU A 58 -1.55 -4.42 7.19
CA GLU A 58 -1.16 -3.24 7.94
C GLU A 58 -1.39 -1.96 7.13
N ILE A 59 -1.02 -1.97 5.84
CA ILE A 59 -1.25 -0.82 4.97
C ILE A 59 -2.74 -0.49 4.91
N ILE A 60 -3.58 -1.51 4.72
CA ILE A 60 -5.03 -1.30 4.65
C ILE A 60 -5.55 -0.71 5.96
N ALA A 61 -5.12 -1.25 7.10
CA ALA A 61 -5.57 -0.75 8.41
C ALA A 61 -5.15 0.71 8.62
N LEU A 62 -3.91 1.04 8.27
CA LEU A 62 -3.41 2.40 8.43
C LEU A 62 -4.13 3.37 7.49
N CYS A 63 -4.34 2.98 6.24
CA CYS A 63 -5.05 3.81 5.28
C CYS A 63 -6.51 4.02 5.70
N GLU A 64 -7.15 2.99 6.22
CA GLU A 64 -8.52 3.11 6.72
C GLU A 64 -8.60 4.15 7.82
N GLN A 65 -7.56 4.23 8.66
CA GLN A 65 -7.48 5.23 9.74
C GLN A 65 -6.94 6.57 9.25
N ASN A 66 -6.75 6.73 7.95
CA ASN A 66 -6.22 7.94 7.33
C ASN A 66 -4.80 8.27 7.82
N LYS A 67 -4.01 7.24 8.10
CA LYS A 67 -2.62 7.42 8.53
C LYS A 67 -1.69 7.29 7.33
N LYS A 68 -0.84 8.30 7.14
CA LYS A 68 0.01 8.42 5.95
C LYS A 68 1.26 7.55 6.04
N SER A 69 1.62 7.08 7.23
CA SER A 69 2.80 6.27 7.43
C SER A 69 2.60 5.38 8.64
N ARG A 70 3.47 4.39 8.71
CA ARG A 70 3.49 3.45 9.82
C ARG A 70 3.90 4.10 11.13
#